data_30972ff76ca6bddf1df652664cfb64b0
#
_entry.id   30972ff76ca6bddf1df652664cfb64b0
#
_cell.length_a   1.000
_cell.length_b   1.000
_cell.length_c   1.000
_cell.angle_alpha   90.00
_cell.angle_beta   90.00
_cell.angle_gamma   90.00
#
_symmetry.space_group_name_H-M   'P 1'
#
loop_
_entity.id
_entity.type
_entity.pdbx_description
1 polymer ?
#
loop_
_entity_poly.entity_id
_entity_poly.type
_entity_poly.pdbx_seq_one_letter_code
_entity_poly.pdbx_strand_id
1 'polypeptide(L)'
;YTFFDTYAQLDKPNFADYKVDFSALTPMDKWLVVRTNDFIKKATASMDDYKSSAMVKDFEVFVDDISNWYIRANRRRFWKTEDQADKMVAYWTLFNALKVCVQTMAPVTPFMTEYIWQKLIKVCDSTVAESVHLSDWPTEVAGIEDDGIIEQTALARDVIATAMRLRNEQQIKV
;
A
#
# COMPACT_ATOMS: atom_id res chain seq x y z
N TYR A 1 -7.99 -0.45 -4.67
CA TYR A 1 -9.04 -1.32 -4.14
C TYR A 1 -9.40 -2.43 -5.11
N THR A 2 -9.97 -2.13 -6.28
CA THR A 2 -10.48 -3.13 -7.25
C THR A 2 -9.47 -4.22 -7.64
N PHE A 3 -8.20 -3.86 -7.85
CA PHE A 3 -7.15 -4.83 -8.15
C PHE A 3 -7.02 -5.88 -7.03
N PHE A 4 -6.89 -5.44 -5.78
CA PHE A 4 -6.77 -6.34 -4.65
C PHE A 4 -8.02 -7.21 -4.47
N ASP A 5 -9.20 -6.59 -4.52
CA ASP A 5 -10.49 -7.27 -4.37
C ASP A 5 -10.66 -8.41 -5.38
N THR A 6 -10.33 -8.15 -6.66
CA THR A 6 -10.43 -9.16 -7.72
C THR A 6 -9.63 -10.44 -7.40
N TYR A 7 -8.39 -10.30 -6.93
CA TYR A 7 -7.56 -11.44 -6.60
C TYR A 7 -7.88 -12.02 -5.23
N ALA A 8 -8.23 -11.19 -4.25
CA ALA A 8 -8.63 -11.64 -2.93
C ALA A 8 -9.91 -12.49 -2.93
N GLN A 9 -10.85 -12.23 -3.83
CA GLN A 9 -12.04 -13.08 -3.99
C GLN A 9 -11.68 -14.49 -4.48
N LEU A 10 -10.65 -14.64 -5.27
CA LEU A 10 -10.17 -15.93 -5.79
C LEU A 10 -9.34 -16.68 -4.75
N ASP A 11 -8.35 -16.01 -4.20
CA ASP A 11 -7.33 -16.63 -3.34
C ASP A 11 -7.72 -16.64 -1.84
N LYS A 12 -8.68 -15.81 -1.44
CA LYS A 12 -9.21 -15.68 -0.07
C LYS A 12 -8.12 -15.58 1.00
N PRO A 13 -7.18 -14.61 0.89
CA PRO A 13 -6.13 -14.44 1.88
C PRO A 13 -6.74 -14.12 3.24
N ASN A 14 -6.20 -14.74 4.32
CA ASN A 14 -6.62 -14.51 5.68
C ASN A 14 -5.43 -13.99 6.49
N PHE A 15 -5.60 -12.81 7.11
CA PHE A 15 -4.53 -12.15 7.88
C PHE A 15 -4.81 -12.12 9.39
N ALA A 16 -5.91 -12.71 9.88
CA ALA A 16 -6.27 -12.71 11.29
C ALA A 16 -5.13 -13.20 12.22
N ASP A 17 -4.43 -14.27 11.79
CA ASP A 17 -3.31 -14.85 12.52
C ASP A 17 -1.99 -14.80 11.73
N TYR A 18 -1.98 -14.11 10.59
CA TYR A 18 -0.81 -14.07 9.73
C TYR A 18 0.28 -13.17 10.30
N LYS A 19 1.44 -13.74 10.53
CA LYS A 19 2.65 -13.02 10.92
C LYS A 19 3.60 -12.98 9.74
N VAL A 20 3.82 -11.79 9.22
CA VAL A 20 4.76 -11.60 8.13
C VAL A 20 6.19 -11.87 8.59
N ASP A 21 6.92 -12.64 7.80
CA ASP A 21 8.37 -12.75 7.95
C ASP A 21 9.03 -11.60 7.18
N PHE A 22 9.59 -10.65 7.91
CA PHE A 22 10.26 -9.49 7.31
C PHE A 22 11.49 -9.86 6.49
N SER A 23 12.10 -11.03 6.72
CA SER A 23 13.21 -11.51 5.90
C SER A 23 12.78 -11.98 4.51
N ALA A 24 11.50 -12.32 4.35
CA ALA A 24 10.91 -12.73 3.07
C ALA A 24 10.43 -11.55 2.20
N LEU A 25 10.48 -10.31 2.72
CA LEU A 25 10.09 -9.12 1.96
C LEU A 25 11.07 -8.87 0.80
N THR A 26 10.53 -8.73 -0.39
CA THR A 26 11.31 -8.21 -1.51
C THR A 26 11.68 -6.73 -1.28
N PRO A 27 12.67 -6.17 -1.99
CA PRO A 27 12.97 -4.74 -1.88
C PRO A 27 11.75 -3.83 -2.13
N MET A 28 10.84 -4.25 -3.03
CA MET A 28 9.62 -3.50 -3.32
C MET A 28 8.58 -3.61 -2.19
N ASP A 29 8.47 -4.76 -1.53
CA ASP A 29 7.61 -4.93 -0.37
C ASP A 29 8.12 -4.07 0.79
N LYS A 30 9.43 -4.14 1.07
CA LYS A 30 10.09 -3.33 2.08
C LYS A 30 9.87 -1.85 1.83
N TRP A 31 10.08 -1.40 0.59
CA TRP A 31 9.80 -0.03 0.20
C TRP A 31 8.35 0.39 0.49
N LEU A 32 7.35 -0.43 0.13
CA LEU A 32 5.96 -0.06 0.36
C LEU A 32 5.62 -0.01 1.86
N VAL A 33 6.17 -0.91 2.68
CA VAL A 33 5.97 -0.87 4.14
C VAL A 33 6.58 0.40 4.74
N VAL A 34 7.83 0.75 4.39
CA VAL A 34 8.49 1.97 4.87
C VAL A 34 7.75 3.23 4.36
N ARG A 35 7.30 3.23 3.11
CA ARG A 35 6.51 4.32 2.53
C ARG A 35 5.13 4.46 3.20
N THR A 36 4.52 3.35 3.62
CA THR A 36 3.28 3.35 4.41
C THR A 36 3.51 3.98 5.78
N ASN A 37 4.61 3.63 6.45
CA ASN A 37 4.99 4.23 7.72
C ASN A 37 5.25 5.75 7.59
N ASP A 38 5.94 6.19 6.54
CA ASP A 38 6.13 7.61 6.24
C ASP A 38 4.79 8.34 6.00
N PHE A 39 3.86 7.69 5.29
CA PHE A 39 2.53 8.25 5.08
C PHE A 39 1.76 8.39 6.41
N ILE A 40 1.80 7.40 7.31
CA ILE A 40 1.17 7.48 8.64
C ILE A 40 1.72 8.68 9.42
N LYS A 41 3.05 8.86 9.46
CA LYS A 41 3.69 10.01 10.13
C LYS A 41 3.19 11.35 9.60
N LYS A 42 3.18 11.51 8.28
CA LYS A 42 2.72 12.73 7.60
C LYS A 42 1.23 13.00 7.82
N ALA A 43 0.41 11.96 7.70
CA ALA A 43 -1.03 12.05 7.93
C ALA A 43 -1.34 12.44 9.39
N THR A 44 -0.67 11.84 10.36
CA THR A 44 -0.80 12.17 11.79
C THR A 44 -0.43 13.63 12.03
N ALA A 45 0.74 14.06 11.59
CA ALA A 45 1.18 15.46 11.77
C ALA A 45 0.22 16.46 11.11
N SER A 46 -0.29 16.14 9.92
CA SER A 46 -1.27 16.99 9.23
C SER A 46 -2.61 17.08 9.96
N MET A 47 -3.07 15.99 10.56
CA MET A 47 -4.32 15.97 11.33
C MET A 47 -4.18 16.66 12.67
N ASP A 48 -3.06 16.51 13.37
CA ASP A 48 -2.74 17.20 14.62
C ASP A 48 -2.70 18.73 14.41
N ASP A 49 -2.21 19.17 13.24
CA ASP A 49 -2.17 20.58 12.83
C ASP A 49 -3.50 21.08 12.21
N TYR A 50 -4.55 20.27 12.17
CA TYR A 50 -5.84 20.58 11.50
C TYR A 50 -5.69 20.92 10.01
N LYS A 51 -4.69 20.36 9.32
CA LYS A 51 -4.39 20.57 7.90
C LYS A 51 -4.91 19.43 7.03
N SER A 52 -6.21 19.13 7.09
CA SER A 52 -6.82 18.01 6.35
C SER A 52 -6.56 18.06 4.83
N SER A 53 -6.48 19.25 4.24
CA SER A 53 -6.15 19.42 2.81
C SER A 53 -4.72 18.97 2.46
N ALA A 54 -3.77 19.12 3.38
CA ALA A 54 -2.39 18.62 3.19
C ALA A 54 -2.38 17.09 3.25
N MET A 55 -3.08 16.51 4.22
CA MET A 55 -3.22 15.06 4.34
C MET A 55 -3.85 14.43 3.09
N VAL A 56 -4.87 15.05 2.50
CA VAL A 56 -5.48 14.58 1.24
C VAL A 56 -4.49 14.60 0.08
N LYS A 57 -3.65 15.64 -0.04
CA LYS A 57 -2.59 15.69 -1.07
C LYS A 57 -1.55 14.58 -0.89
N ASP A 58 -1.11 14.35 0.34
CA ASP A 58 -0.17 13.24 0.65
C ASP A 58 -0.81 11.88 0.36
N PHE A 59 -2.10 11.74 0.62
CA PHE A 59 -2.86 10.54 0.26
C PHE A 59 -2.92 10.30 -1.25
N GLU A 60 -3.16 11.33 -2.07
CA GLU A 60 -3.15 11.22 -3.53
C GLU A 60 -1.80 10.69 -4.05
N VAL A 61 -0.69 11.23 -3.53
CA VAL A 61 0.66 10.76 -3.87
C VAL A 61 0.86 9.31 -3.42
N PHE A 62 0.41 8.95 -2.22
CA PHE A 62 0.54 7.59 -1.70
C PHE A 62 -0.29 6.58 -2.52
N VAL A 63 -1.49 6.94 -2.94
CA VAL A 63 -2.31 6.09 -3.83
C VAL A 63 -1.65 5.90 -5.19
N ASP A 64 -1.00 6.94 -5.74
CA ASP A 64 -0.23 6.83 -6.98
C ASP A 64 0.95 5.86 -6.80
N ASP A 65 1.68 5.96 -5.70
CA ASP A 65 2.77 5.06 -5.33
C ASP A 65 2.32 3.59 -5.27
N ILE A 66 1.18 3.32 -4.65
CA ILE A 66 0.60 1.98 -4.60
C ILE A 66 0.21 1.50 -6.00
N SER A 67 -0.53 2.32 -6.75
CA SER A 67 -1.20 1.90 -8.00
C SER A 67 -0.23 1.81 -9.16
N ASN A 68 0.53 2.87 -9.39
CA ASN A 68 1.35 3.03 -10.58
C ASN A 68 2.79 2.52 -10.39
N TRP A 69 3.22 2.30 -9.16
CA TRP A 69 4.54 1.76 -8.89
C TRP A 69 4.48 0.35 -8.30
N TYR A 70 3.97 0.17 -7.08
CA TYR A 70 3.98 -1.14 -6.43
C TYR A 70 3.18 -2.20 -7.18
N ILE A 71 1.90 -1.94 -7.44
CA ILE A 71 1.02 -2.91 -8.12
C ILE A 71 1.54 -3.22 -9.52
N ARG A 72 1.95 -2.20 -10.26
CA ARG A 72 2.46 -2.38 -11.63
C ARG A 72 3.71 -3.26 -11.67
N ALA A 73 4.66 -3.08 -10.75
CA ALA A 73 5.88 -3.87 -10.67
C ALA A 73 5.64 -5.30 -10.19
N ASN A 74 4.69 -5.49 -9.25
CA ASN A 74 4.44 -6.77 -8.58
C ASN A 74 3.24 -7.53 -9.13
N ARG A 75 2.57 -7.03 -10.17
CA ARG A 75 1.33 -7.58 -10.70
C ARG A 75 1.39 -9.09 -10.94
N ARG A 76 2.52 -9.61 -11.42
CA ARG A 76 2.73 -11.02 -11.71
C ARG A 76 2.66 -11.92 -10.46
N ARG A 77 3.04 -11.42 -9.28
CA ARG A 77 3.03 -12.17 -8.03
C ARG A 77 1.63 -12.55 -7.56
N PHE A 78 0.62 -11.77 -7.93
CA PHE A 78 -0.77 -12.00 -7.52
C PHE A 78 -1.47 -13.10 -8.32
N TRP A 79 -1.05 -13.37 -9.55
CA TRP A 79 -1.65 -14.42 -10.37
C TRP A 79 -0.80 -15.69 -10.53
N LYS A 80 0.50 -15.64 -10.19
CA LYS A 80 1.33 -16.85 -10.18
C LYS A 80 0.92 -17.75 -9.01
N THR A 81 0.87 -19.07 -9.27
CA THR A 81 0.48 -20.08 -8.30
C THR A 81 1.66 -20.91 -7.77
N GLU A 82 2.86 -20.70 -8.32
CA GLU A 82 4.03 -21.55 -8.06
C GLU A 82 4.66 -21.29 -6.68
N ASP A 83 4.61 -20.04 -6.19
CA ASP A 83 5.16 -19.65 -4.89
C ASP A 83 4.08 -18.99 -4.03
N GLN A 84 3.44 -19.80 -3.21
CA GLN A 84 2.38 -19.33 -2.31
C GLN A 84 2.92 -18.45 -1.17
N ALA A 85 4.15 -18.66 -0.73
CA ALA A 85 4.74 -17.87 0.34
C ALA A 85 5.03 -16.43 -0.14
N ASP A 86 5.69 -16.28 -1.29
CA ASP A 86 5.93 -14.96 -1.92
C ASP A 86 4.61 -14.25 -2.25
N LYS A 87 3.62 -14.99 -2.73
CA LYS A 87 2.28 -14.47 -3.01
C LYS A 87 1.61 -13.92 -1.76
N MET A 88 1.67 -14.63 -0.63
CA MET A 88 1.10 -14.18 0.64
C MET A 88 1.80 -12.93 1.19
N VAL A 89 3.11 -12.83 1.03
CA VAL A 89 3.88 -11.63 1.36
C VAL A 89 3.40 -10.42 0.55
N ALA A 90 3.23 -10.59 -0.77
CA ALA A 90 2.73 -9.53 -1.63
C ALA A 90 1.31 -9.09 -1.25
N TYR A 91 0.42 -10.05 -0.93
CA TYR A 91 -0.92 -9.76 -0.44
C TYR A 91 -0.91 -9.01 0.88
N TRP A 92 -0.12 -9.46 1.86
CA TRP A 92 -0.04 -8.79 3.15
C TRP A 92 0.47 -7.35 3.02
N THR A 93 1.51 -7.15 2.22
CA THR A 93 2.10 -5.83 2.00
C THR A 93 1.09 -4.85 1.40
N LEU A 94 0.37 -5.28 0.37
CA LEU A 94 -0.66 -4.44 -0.26
C LEU A 94 -1.89 -4.25 0.66
N PHE A 95 -2.30 -5.30 1.39
CA PHE A 95 -3.39 -5.23 2.36
C PHE A 95 -3.10 -4.21 3.46
N ASN A 96 -1.89 -4.24 4.03
CA ASN A 96 -1.48 -3.28 5.06
C ASN A 96 -1.56 -1.84 4.55
N ALA A 97 -1.03 -1.56 3.36
CA ALA A 97 -1.11 -0.23 2.76
C ALA A 97 -2.57 0.21 2.50
N LEU A 98 -3.43 -0.68 2.01
CA LEU A 98 -4.85 -0.39 1.79
C LEU A 98 -5.61 -0.17 3.11
N LYS A 99 -5.34 -0.96 4.14
CA LYS A 99 -5.92 -0.78 5.48
C LYS A 99 -5.59 0.59 6.04
N VAL A 100 -4.33 1.01 5.96
CA VAL A 100 -3.88 2.35 6.37
C VAL A 100 -4.59 3.45 5.56
N CYS A 101 -4.70 3.31 4.24
CA CYS A 101 -5.46 4.23 3.39
C CYS A 101 -6.91 4.41 3.89
N VAL A 102 -7.56 3.30 4.21
CA VAL A 102 -8.97 3.31 4.65
C VAL A 102 -9.12 3.97 6.02
N GLN A 103 -8.22 3.64 6.97
CA GLN A 103 -8.25 4.22 8.31
C GLN A 103 -7.96 5.73 8.30
N THR A 104 -6.91 6.17 7.59
CA THR A 104 -6.53 7.59 7.54
C THR A 104 -7.58 8.46 6.84
N MET A 105 -8.27 7.92 5.84
CA MET A 105 -9.29 8.64 5.08
C MET A 105 -10.70 8.55 5.69
N ALA A 106 -10.91 7.76 6.75
CA ALA A 106 -12.22 7.61 7.38
C ALA A 106 -12.86 8.94 7.82
N PRO A 107 -12.12 9.91 8.39
CA PRO A 107 -12.69 11.21 8.75
C PRO A 107 -13.09 12.08 7.54
N VAL A 108 -12.50 11.84 6.35
CA VAL A 108 -12.70 12.66 5.15
C VAL A 108 -13.73 12.05 4.21
N THR A 109 -13.70 10.73 4.04
CA THR A 109 -14.59 9.99 3.13
C THR A 109 -15.30 8.83 3.84
N PRO A 110 -16.14 9.12 4.86
CA PRO A 110 -16.64 8.11 5.81
C PRO A 110 -17.40 6.96 5.14
N PHE A 111 -18.21 7.23 4.13
CA PHE A 111 -19.02 6.20 3.49
C PHE A 111 -18.19 5.27 2.59
N MET A 112 -17.23 5.82 1.85
CA MET A 112 -16.37 5.04 0.98
C MET A 112 -15.42 4.15 1.79
N THR A 113 -14.84 4.69 2.85
CA THR A 113 -13.92 3.94 3.71
C THR A 113 -14.64 2.84 4.46
N GLU A 114 -15.85 3.09 4.97
CA GLU A 114 -16.66 2.04 5.58
C GLU A 114 -17.05 0.95 4.58
N TYR A 115 -17.43 1.31 3.36
CA TYR A 115 -17.72 0.33 2.31
C TYR A 115 -16.51 -0.58 2.05
N ILE A 116 -15.31 -0.01 1.88
CA ILE A 116 -14.08 -0.79 1.63
C ILE A 116 -13.73 -1.63 2.87
N TRP A 117 -13.92 -1.09 4.07
CA TRP A 117 -13.68 -1.81 5.32
C TRP A 117 -14.51 -3.08 5.41
N GLN A 118 -15.81 -2.97 5.17
CA GLN A 118 -16.72 -4.12 5.24
C GLN A 118 -16.49 -5.13 4.11
N LYS A 119 -16.20 -4.66 2.90
CA LYS A 119 -16.09 -5.52 1.71
C LYS A 119 -14.71 -6.16 1.53
N LEU A 120 -13.67 -5.55 2.06
CA LEU A 120 -12.31 -5.99 1.86
C LEU A 120 -11.60 -6.30 3.18
N ILE A 121 -11.48 -5.30 4.07
CA ILE A 121 -10.60 -5.41 5.24
C ILE A 121 -11.12 -6.49 6.19
N LYS A 122 -12.39 -6.44 6.58
CA LYS A 122 -13.00 -7.47 7.45
C LYS A 122 -13.07 -8.86 6.84
N VAL A 123 -13.18 -8.94 5.52
CA VAL A 123 -13.19 -10.24 4.82
C VAL A 123 -11.82 -10.91 4.89
N CYS A 124 -10.75 -10.13 4.81
CA CYS A 124 -9.37 -10.64 4.86
C CYS A 124 -8.79 -10.73 6.29
N ASP A 125 -9.38 -9.99 7.25
CA ASP A 125 -8.93 -9.98 8.66
C ASP A 125 -10.16 -9.83 9.57
N SER A 126 -10.64 -10.96 10.10
CA SER A 126 -11.81 -10.99 10.98
C SER A 126 -11.55 -10.43 12.38
N THR A 127 -10.32 -10.11 12.74
CA THR A 127 -9.93 -9.59 14.06
C THR A 127 -10.04 -8.07 14.16
N VAL A 128 -10.20 -7.37 13.02
CA VAL A 128 -10.34 -5.92 13.01
C VAL A 128 -11.69 -5.45 13.58
N ALA A 129 -11.77 -4.18 13.93
CA ALA A 129 -12.99 -3.56 14.45
C ALA A 129 -14.19 -3.76 13.52
N GLU A 130 -15.40 -3.75 14.07
CA GLU A 130 -16.64 -3.95 13.31
C GLU A 130 -16.84 -2.88 12.22
N SER A 131 -16.39 -1.66 12.47
CA SER A 131 -16.43 -0.52 11.55
C SER A 131 -15.09 0.17 11.55
N VAL A 132 -14.71 0.80 10.41
CA VAL A 132 -13.51 1.64 10.35
C VAL A 132 -13.58 2.78 11.36
N HIS A 133 -14.78 3.27 11.66
CA HIS A 133 -15.00 4.37 12.61
C HIS A 133 -14.85 3.96 14.08
N LEU A 134 -14.75 2.66 14.35
CA LEU A 134 -14.45 2.09 15.66
C LEU A 134 -13.00 1.59 15.76
N SER A 135 -12.25 1.69 14.67
CA SER A 135 -10.83 1.32 14.67
C SER A 135 -9.97 2.46 15.21
N ASP A 136 -8.85 2.09 15.81
CA ASP A 136 -7.83 3.05 16.18
C ASP A 136 -7.17 3.70 14.95
N TRP A 137 -6.56 4.87 15.16
CA TRP A 137 -5.68 5.48 14.15
C TRP A 137 -4.54 4.53 13.82
N PRO A 138 -4.14 4.39 12.54
CA PRO A 138 -3.13 3.43 12.15
C PRO A 138 -1.77 3.74 12.78
N THR A 139 -1.08 2.69 13.20
CA THR A 139 0.28 2.75 13.73
C THR A 139 1.29 2.18 12.73
N GLU A 140 2.52 2.64 12.85
CA GLU A 140 3.62 2.16 12.01
C GLU A 140 3.90 0.67 12.25
N VAL A 141 4.30 -0.01 11.19
CA VAL A 141 4.84 -1.37 11.30
C VAL A 141 6.25 -1.27 11.87
N ALA A 142 6.43 -1.80 13.09
CA ALA A 142 7.72 -1.78 13.78
C ALA A 142 8.70 -2.79 13.17
N GLY A 143 10.02 -2.50 13.34
CA GLY A 143 11.08 -3.43 12.93
C GLY A 143 11.45 -3.37 11.45
N ILE A 144 10.89 -2.43 10.69
CA ILE A 144 11.32 -2.12 9.33
C ILE A 144 11.65 -0.64 9.26
N GLU A 145 12.92 -0.34 9.40
CA GLU A 145 13.48 1.00 9.20
C GLU A 145 14.50 0.94 8.07
N ASP A 146 14.38 1.86 7.13
CA ASP A 146 15.36 2.03 6.05
C ASP A 146 15.25 3.47 5.54
N ASP A 147 16.02 4.35 6.16
CA ASP A 147 15.99 5.79 5.91
C ASP A 147 16.34 6.17 4.46
N GLY A 148 16.99 5.27 3.72
CA GLY A 148 17.42 5.52 2.33
C GLY A 148 16.49 4.94 1.25
N ILE A 149 15.63 3.99 1.58
CA ILE A 149 14.89 3.23 0.55
C ILE A 149 13.88 4.08 -0.23
N ILE A 150 13.27 5.07 0.41
CA ILE A 150 12.31 5.99 -0.24
C ILE A 150 13.05 6.85 -1.27
N GLU A 151 14.17 7.46 -0.88
CA GLU A 151 14.97 8.32 -1.75
C GLU A 151 15.62 7.54 -2.91
N GLN A 152 16.15 6.35 -2.61
CA GLN A 152 16.72 5.46 -3.62
C GLN A 152 15.68 5.04 -4.66
N THR A 153 14.45 4.73 -4.20
CA THR A 153 13.35 4.38 -5.12
C THR A 153 12.90 5.60 -5.92
N ALA A 154 12.83 6.78 -5.33
CA ALA A 154 12.52 8.01 -6.06
C ALA A 154 13.54 8.27 -7.16
N LEU A 155 14.84 8.16 -6.87
CA LEU A 155 15.91 8.30 -7.85
C LEU A 155 15.80 7.27 -8.98
N ALA A 156 15.52 6.01 -8.65
CA ALA A 156 15.32 4.95 -9.64
C ALA A 156 14.12 5.26 -10.57
N ARG A 157 13.01 5.78 -10.02
CA ARG A 157 11.84 6.21 -10.79
C ARG A 157 12.20 7.35 -11.76
N ASP A 158 12.95 8.34 -11.31
CA ASP A 158 13.38 9.47 -12.14
C ASP A 158 14.29 9.04 -13.29
N VAL A 159 15.20 8.11 -13.02
CA VAL A 159 16.05 7.52 -14.07
C VAL A 159 15.20 6.77 -15.11
N ILE A 160 14.26 5.94 -14.67
CA ILE A 160 13.35 5.19 -15.55
C ILE A 160 12.50 6.16 -16.38
N ALA A 161 11.89 7.17 -15.74
CA ALA A 161 11.07 8.16 -16.43
C ALA A 161 11.86 8.93 -17.49
N THR A 162 13.09 9.34 -17.16
CA THR A 162 13.98 10.02 -18.08
C THR A 162 14.37 9.13 -19.27
N ALA A 163 14.73 7.86 -19.00
CA ALA A 163 15.06 6.90 -20.05
C ALA A 163 13.86 6.65 -20.98
N MET A 164 12.65 6.50 -20.42
CA MET A 164 11.44 6.33 -21.21
C MET A 164 11.12 7.56 -22.07
N ARG A 165 11.31 8.78 -21.52
CA ARG A 165 11.12 10.03 -22.26
C ARG A 165 12.08 10.12 -23.46
N LEU A 166 13.39 9.92 -23.22
CA LEU A 166 14.41 9.93 -24.27
C LEU A 166 14.13 8.89 -25.35
N ARG A 167 13.73 7.68 -24.97
CA ARG A 167 13.37 6.63 -25.91
C ARG A 167 12.17 7.03 -26.78
N ASN A 168 11.14 7.62 -26.18
CA ASN A 168 9.95 8.08 -26.92
C ASN A 168 10.29 9.23 -27.87
N GLU A 169 11.12 10.18 -27.45
CA GLU A 169 11.62 11.27 -28.31
C GLU A 169 12.39 10.74 -29.52
N GLN A 170 13.16 9.69 -29.35
CA GLN A 170 13.92 9.03 -30.42
C GLN A 170 13.11 7.97 -31.18
N GLN A 171 11.81 7.78 -30.87
CA GLN A 171 10.91 6.80 -31.48
C GLN A 171 11.43 5.35 -31.49
N ILE A 172 12.29 4.99 -30.53
CA ILE A 172 12.83 3.64 -30.37
C ILE A 172 11.74 2.73 -29.80
N LYS A 173 11.31 1.73 -30.61
CA LYS A 173 10.38 0.68 -30.18
C LYS A 173 11.13 -0.41 -29.40
N VAL A 174 10.44 -0.99 -28.41
CA VAL A 174 10.86 -2.22 -27.69
C VAL A 174 10.21 -3.41 -28.35
#